data_53421808d650a5e0c3ac610deebe84e1
#
_entry.id   53421808d650a5e0c3ac610deebe84e1
#
_cell.length_a   1.000
_cell.length_b   1.000
_cell.length_c   1.000
_cell.angle_alpha   90.00
_cell.angle_beta   90.00
_cell.angle_gamma   90.00
#
_symmetry.space_group_name_H-M   'P 1'
#
loop_
_entity.id
_entity.type
_entity.pdbx_description
1 polymer ?
#
loop_
_entity_poly.entity_id
_entity_poly.type
_entity_poly.pdbx_seq_one_letter_code
_entity_poly.pdbx_strand_id
1 'polypeptide(L)'
;MFFSILRQFVVLILGLAVFLNTYADDSFFDDDIVFDESEGELDEWSDDSDIFGEETAIEEKRLAWLDLGVTQKWGFNPASDYSTTEERTEMTLGTSGSVSDSGYGEVELKATKYWPSDSNYSTEKSDLEVEQAFLQFSFDDWSTKIGKYTIGWGELEGGAIDVVNPSGGLTDPSMIPQWFLSATRYFDHSDLSFFYNTNPKVSKSSLLILKNGTYDEFGMRYGISSEGSDMALYLGQLVPNDALINLTDGMVYATPYQLIGFGMNKAFDDFLLKFDIALKNNVQHNRTGQFIKVDRLDWDLAFDIQNDDRQWLISINSQYLLDYANDYLTPSILGVGVGAKRNNMSYMASVSDSFGDSDWKWGLSNVISSNNDLNLSSATLDWDINDQWQASLSGTYIDAKDNRAFAALDDYQRVNLEIKYQY
;
A
#
# COMPACT_ATOMS: atom_id res chain seq x y z
N MET A 1 19.95 27.05 5.95
CA MET A 1 19.88 26.09 4.83
C MET A 1 18.45 25.58 4.64
N PHE A 2 17.80 25.04 5.65
CA PHE A 2 16.42 24.53 5.62
C PHE A 2 15.40 25.49 4.99
N PHE A 3 15.31 26.75 5.44
CA PHE A 3 14.38 27.74 4.88
C PHE A 3 14.63 28.06 3.39
N SER A 4 15.87 27.95 2.92
CA SER A 4 16.19 28.15 1.51
C SER A 4 15.72 26.98 0.65
N ILE A 5 15.86 25.74 1.14
CA ILE A 5 15.40 24.52 0.46
C ILE A 5 13.88 24.48 0.46
N LEU A 6 13.24 24.75 1.61
CA LEU A 6 11.78 24.82 1.72
C LEU A 6 11.18 25.84 0.76
N ARG A 7 11.80 27.05 0.65
CA ARG A 7 11.35 28.07 -0.29
C ARG A 7 11.49 27.63 -1.76
N GLN A 8 12.58 26.94 -2.11
CA GLN A 8 12.78 26.41 -3.46
C GLN A 8 11.79 25.30 -3.76
N PHE A 9 11.49 24.43 -2.78
CA PHE A 9 10.53 23.35 -2.87
C PHE A 9 9.10 23.89 -3.08
N VAL A 10 8.68 24.88 -2.28
CA VAL A 10 7.37 25.54 -2.43
C VAL A 10 7.25 26.23 -3.80
N VAL A 11 8.31 26.90 -4.27
CA VAL A 11 8.32 27.55 -5.60
C VAL A 11 8.24 26.51 -6.71
N LEU A 12 8.90 25.36 -6.57
CA LEU A 12 8.83 24.25 -7.53
C LEU A 12 7.41 23.68 -7.62
N ILE A 13 6.79 23.42 -6.47
CA ILE A 13 5.41 22.91 -6.40
C ILE A 13 4.42 23.90 -7.00
N LEU A 14 4.50 25.18 -6.63
CA LEU A 14 3.63 26.22 -7.17
C LEU A 14 3.85 26.41 -8.67
N GLY A 15 5.10 26.32 -9.14
CA GLY A 15 5.45 26.38 -10.55
C GLY A 15 4.88 25.21 -11.33
N LEU A 16 4.95 24.00 -10.78
CA LEU A 16 4.40 22.79 -11.39
C LEU A 16 2.87 22.85 -11.45
N ALA A 17 2.21 23.27 -10.38
CA ALA A 17 0.76 23.41 -10.30
C ALA A 17 0.25 24.48 -11.29
N VAL A 18 0.95 25.62 -11.43
CA VAL A 18 0.63 26.67 -12.41
C VAL A 18 0.87 26.18 -13.84
N PHE A 19 1.98 25.47 -14.09
CA PHE A 19 2.31 24.93 -15.41
C PHE A 19 1.26 23.92 -15.87
N LEU A 20 0.82 23.03 -14.97
CA LEU A 20 -0.19 22.01 -15.29
C LEU A 20 -1.61 22.62 -15.48
N ASN A 21 -1.95 23.69 -14.74
CA ASN A 21 -3.20 24.41 -14.93
C ASN A 21 -3.21 25.26 -16.22
N THR A 22 -2.09 25.88 -16.60
CA THR A 22 -2.02 26.66 -17.83
C THR A 22 -2.08 25.81 -19.10
N TYR A 23 -1.62 24.56 -19.05
CA TYR A 23 -1.76 23.62 -20.18
C TYR A 23 -3.16 22.97 -20.25
N ALA A 24 -3.96 23.03 -19.18
CA ALA A 24 -5.33 22.53 -19.19
C ALA A 24 -6.33 23.52 -19.82
N ASP A 25 -5.95 24.79 -19.97
CA ASP A 25 -6.86 25.88 -20.41
C ASP A 25 -6.80 26.18 -21.91
N ASP A 26 -5.89 25.56 -22.69
CA ASP A 26 -5.79 25.77 -24.13
C ASP A 26 -6.51 24.65 -24.93
N SER A 27 -7.80 24.85 -25.13
CA SER A 27 -8.58 24.55 -26.36
C SER A 27 -8.15 23.34 -27.21
N PHE A 28 -8.14 22.13 -26.67
CA PHE A 28 -8.08 20.91 -27.50
C PHE A 28 -9.34 20.04 -27.37
N PHE A 29 -10.27 20.40 -26.50
CA PHE A 29 -11.51 19.63 -26.27
C PHE A 29 -12.73 20.54 -26.41
N ASP A 30 -13.02 20.89 -27.67
CA ASP A 30 -14.33 21.36 -28.08
C ASP A 30 -15.03 20.19 -28.83
N ASP A 31 -15.32 19.12 -28.09
CA ASP A 31 -16.29 18.12 -28.49
C ASP A 31 -17.07 17.68 -27.24
N ASP A 32 -18.34 18.19 -27.20
CA ASP A 32 -19.35 17.88 -26.22
C ASP A 32 -19.56 16.36 -26.06
N ILE A 33 -18.90 15.72 -25.11
CA ILE A 33 -19.34 14.42 -24.60
C ILE A 33 -20.46 14.69 -23.61
N VAL A 34 -21.69 14.80 -24.14
CA VAL A 34 -22.90 14.74 -23.36
C VAL A 34 -23.00 13.37 -22.71
N PHE A 35 -22.69 13.29 -21.42
CA PHE A 35 -23.16 12.17 -20.62
C PHE A 35 -24.68 12.26 -20.57
N ASP A 36 -25.34 11.40 -21.32
CA ASP A 36 -26.77 11.18 -21.26
C ASP A 36 -27.09 10.61 -19.85
N GLU A 37 -27.48 11.50 -18.94
CA GLU A 37 -28.16 11.12 -17.71
C GLU A 37 -29.52 10.55 -18.13
N SER A 38 -29.56 9.29 -18.54
CA SER A 38 -30.80 8.55 -18.62
C SER A 38 -31.36 8.38 -17.22
N GLU A 39 -32.19 9.31 -16.80
CA GLU A 39 -33.16 9.11 -15.74
C GLU A 39 -34.00 7.88 -16.08
N GLY A 40 -33.61 6.76 -15.48
CA GLY A 40 -34.40 5.53 -15.51
C GLY A 40 -35.68 5.77 -14.74
N GLU A 41 -36.76 6.10 -15.47
CA GLU A 41 -38.11 6.03 -14.93
C GLU A 41 -38.32 4.68 -14.27
N LEU A 42 -38.58 4.73 -12.96
CA LEU A 42 -39.09 3.58 -12.19
C LEU A 42 -40.51 3.30 -12.72
N ASP A 43 -40.60 2.36 -13.65
CA ASP A 43 -41.86 1.77 -14.05
C ASP A 43 -42.53 1.12 -12.83
N GLU A 44 -43.69 1.65 -12.48
CA GLU A 44 -44.69 1.07 -11.57
C GLU A 44 -45.02 -0.36 -12.02
N TRP A 45 -44.46 -1.36 -11.32
CA TRP A 45 -44.91 -2.74 -11.50
C TRP A 45 -46.26 -2.92 -10.86
N SER A 46 -47.26 -2.97 -11.72
CA SER A 46 -48.63 -3.35 -11.38
C SER A 46 -48.68 -4.77 -10.83
N ASP A 47 -49.34 -4.84 -9.71
CA ASP A 47 -49.84 -6.01 -9.00
C ASP A 47 -50.65 -6.92 -9.95
N ASP A 48 -50.13 -8.07 -10.28
CA ASP A 48 -50.90 -9.20 -10.75
C ASP A 48 -50.55 -10.45 -9.95
N SER A 49 -51.33 -10.65 -8.90
CA SER A 49 -51.40 -11.82 -8.10
C SER A 49 -51.93 -13.00 -8.91
N ASP A 50 -51.43 -14.15 -8.58
CA ASP A 50 -52.00 -15.48 -8.58
C ASP A 50 -51.46 -16.51 -9.57
N ILE A 51 -51.13 -17.62 -8.92
CA ILE A 51 -51.01 -18.99 -9.40
C ILE A 51 -49.60 -19.37 -9.89
N PHE A 52 -48.77 -19.82 -8.93
CA PHE A 52 -48.12 -21.14 -8.97
C PHE A 52 -47.32 -21.38 -7.69
N GLY A 53 -47.72 -22.43 -6.98
CA GLY A 53 -46.97 -23.29 -6.06
C GLY A 53 -45.95 -22.60 -5.13
N GLU A 54 -46.25 -22.56 -3.84
CA GLU A 54 -45.28 -22.47 -2.74
C GLU A 54 -44.23 -23.61 -2.85
N GLU A 55 -43.21 -23.43 -3.66
CA GLU A 55 -41.91 -23.98 -3.30
C GLU A 55 -41.37 -23.06 -2.19
N THR A 56 -41.44 -23.52 -0.97
CA THR A 56 -40.69 -22.96 0.15
C THR A 56 -39.22 -23.09 -0.19
N ALA A 57 -38.70 -22.16 -0.98
CA ALA A 57 -37.30 -21.85 -1.00
C ALA A 57 -36.95 -21.48 0.45
N ILE A 58 -36.25 -22.35 1.12
CA ILE A 58 -35.50 -22.00 2.34
C ILE A 58 -34.51 -20.95 1.84
N GLU A 59 -34.92 -19.65 1.88
CA GLU A 59 -33.97 -18.58 1.84
C GLU A 59 -33.02 -18.85 3.01
N GLU A 60 -31.86 -19.42 2.70
CA GLU A 60 -30.72 -19.30 3.60
C GLU A 60 -30.54 -17.80 3.82
N LYS A 61 -31.11 -17.30 4.93
CA LYS A 61 -30.82 -15.95 5.40
C LYS A 61 -29.33 -15.92 5.64
N ARG A 62 -28.54 -15.54 4.61
CA ARG A 62 -27.17 -15.10 4.79
C ARG A 62 -27.21 -14.11 5.93
N LEU A 63 -26.45 -14.35 6.96
CA LEU A 63 -26.25 -13.40 8.03
C LEU A 63 -25.46 -12.26 7.39
N ALA A 64 -26.15 -11.33 6.73
CA ALA A 64 -25.59 -10.23 5.92
C ALA A 64 -24.64 -9.30 6.71
N TRP A 65 -24.49 -9.53 8.02
CA TRP A 65 -23.61 -8.83 8.91
C TRP A 65 -22.34 -9.62 9.29
N LEU A 66 -22.19 -10.86 8.82
CA LEU A 66 -21.08 -11.74 9.13
C LEU A 66 -20.33 -12.09 7.85
N ASP A 67 -19.05 -11.79 7.83
CA ASP A 67 -18.10 -12.20 6.79
C ASP A 67 -17.16 -13.26 7.36
N LEU A 68 -17.09 -14.41 6.72
CA LEU A 68 -16.23 -15.53 7.11
C LEU A 68 -15.35 -15.92 5.93
N GLY A 69 -14.02 -15.82 6.13
CA GLY A 69 -13.04 -16.26 5.15
C GLY A 69 -12.17 -17.39 5.70
N VAL A 70 -11.80 -18.32 4.84
CA VAL A 70 -10.78 -19.33 5.11
C VAL A 70 -9.81 -19.37 3.96
N THR A 71 -8.52 -19.24 4.24
CA THR A 71 -7.46 -19.25 3.24
C THR A 71 -6.42 -20.29 3.61
N GLN A 72 -6.08 -21.17 2.68
CA GLN A 72 -4.95 -22.09 2.81
C GLN A 72 -3.85 -21.68 1.85
N LYS A 73 -2.62 -21.51 2.39
CA LYS A 73 -1.44 -21.06 1.64
C LYS A 73 -0.34 -22.12 1.70
N TRP A 74 0.29 -22.36 0.56
CA TRP A 74 1.48 -23.18 0.42
C TRP A 74 2.53 -22.42 -0.40
N GLY A 75 3.76 -22.39 0.10
CA GLY A 75 4.91 -21.85 -0.58
C GLY A 75 5.99 -22.89 -0.79
N PHE A 76 6.64 -22.87 -1.95
CA PHE A 76 7.69 -23.82 -2.33
C PHE A 76 8.87 -23.07 -2.90
N ASN A 77 10.07 -23.57 -2.64
CA ASN A 77 11.28 -23.09 -3.28
C ASN A 77 11.74 -24.08 -4.38
N PRO A 78 11.54 -23.75 -5.68
CA PRO A 78 11.95 -24.62 -6.77
C PRO A 78 13.47 -24.88 -6.84
N ALA A 79 14.29 -23.91 -6.40
CA ALA A 79 15.75 -24.03 -6.43
C ALA A 79 16.30 -25.02 -5.37
N SER A 80 15.52 -25.40 -4.37
CA SER A 80 15.90 -26.34 -3.31
C SER A 80 14.98 -27.55 -3.25
N ASP A 81 14.90 -28.30 -4.34
CA ASP A 81 14.11 -29.54 -4.47
C ASP A 81 12.63 -29.38 -4.03
N TYR A 82 12.02 -28.22 -4.34
CA TYR A 82 10.67 -27.86 -3.96
C TYR A 82 10.41 -27.93 -2.45
N SER A 83 11.41 -27.60 -1.64
CA SER A 83 11.22 -27.52 -0.20
C SER A 83 10.09 -26.53 0.14
N THR A 84 9.24 -26.92 1.10
CA THR A 84 8.15 -26.08 1.59
C THR A 84 8.75 -24.88 2.33
N THR A 85 8.37 -23.67 1.89
CA THR A 85 8.80 -22.42 2.52
C THR A 85 7.69 -21.77 3.34
N GLU A 86 6.44 -22.12 3.04
CA GLU A 86 5.26 -21.63 3.73
C GLU A 86 4.18 -22.71 3.73
N GLU A 87 3.55 -22.91 4.87
CA GLU A 87 2.33 -23.71 4.98
C GLU A 87 1.50 -23.15 6.13
N ARG A 88 0.41 -22.47 5.81
CA ARG A 88 -0.48 -21.88 6.82
C ARG A 88 -1.94 -21.88 6.41
N THR A 89 -2.79 -21.95 7.44
CA THR A 89 -4.24 -21.74 7.32
C THR A 89 -4.60 -20.44 8.01
N GLU A 90 -5.29 -19.57 7.32
CA GLU A 90 -5.83 -18.32 7.85
C GLU A 90 -7.35 -18.40 7.89
N MET A 91 -7.95 -17.90 8.95
CA MET A 91 -9.39 -17.81 9.13
C MET A 91 -9.73 -16.38 9.53
N THR A 92 -10.55 -15.71 8.73
CA THR A 92 -11.04 -14.36 8.99
C THR A 92 -12.50 -14.39 9.41
N LEU A 93 -12.82 -13.55 10.39
CA LEU A 93 -14.18 -13.35 10.87
C LEU A 93 -14.44 -11.86 10.98
N GLY A 94 -15.28 -11.34 10.10
CA GLY A 94 -15.61 -9.92 10.01
C GLY A 94 -17.08 -9.65 10.33
N THR A 95 -17.34 -8.44 10.83
CA THR A 95 -18.69 -7.87 10.92
C THR A 95 -18.60 -6.37 10.75
N SER A 96 -19.56 -5.82 10.01
CA SER A 96 -19.65 -4.38 9.78
C SER A 96 -21.10 -3.94 9.77
N GLY A 97 -21.36 -2.67 10.10
CA GLY A 97 -22.71 -2.13 10.05
C GLY A 97 -22.87 -0.77 10.69
N SER A 98 -24.06 -0.19 10.53
CA SER A 98 -24.42 1.07 11.16
C SER A 98 -24.65 0.87 12.66
N VAL A 99 -23.94 1.62 13.47
CA VAL A 99 -24.12 1.66 14.95
C VAL A 99 -25.07 2.78 15.39
N SER A 100 -25.31 3.76 14.49
CA SER A 100 -26.28 4.85 14.64
C SER A 100 -26.58 5.46 13.27
N ASP A 101 -27.48 6.43 13.19
CA ASP A 101 -27.82 7.14 11.94
C ASP A 101 -26.59 7.83 11.29
N SER A 102 -25.60 8.22 12.10
CA SER A 102 -24.36 8.86 11.65
C SER A 102 -23.09 8.04 11.96
N GLY A 103 -23.25 6.81 12.45
CA GLY A 103 -22.15 5.96 12.91
C GLY A 103 -22.09 4.62 12.19
N TYR A 104 -20.87 4.23 11.78
CA TYR A 104 -20.53 2.95 11.18
C TYR A 104 -19.42 2.27 11.99
N GLY A 105 -19.48 0.97 12.12
CA GLY A 105 -18.47 0.19 12.80
C GLY A 105 -18.09 -1.05 12.04
N GLU A 106 -16.83 -1.46 12.17
CA GLU A 106 -16.29 -2.67 11.57
C GLU A 106 -15.33 -3.34 12.53
N VAL A 107 -15.39 -4.67 12.59
CA VAL A 107 -14.43 -5.51 13.33
C VAL A 107 -14.09 -6.71 12.47
N GLU A 108 -12.80 -6.98 12.29
CA GLU A 108 -12.28 -8.17 11.63
C GLU A 108 -11.21 -8.82 12.51
N LEU A 109 -11.38 -10.12 12.75
CA LEU A 109 -10.46 -10.97 13.49
C LEU A 109 -9.81 -11.95 12.52
N LYS A 110 -8.51 -12.19 12.67
CA LYS A 110 -7.75 -13.15 11.89
C LYS A 110 -7.06 -14.14 12.81
N ALA A 111 -7.35 -15.41 12.60
CA ALA A 111 -6.67 -16.52 13.25
C ALA A 111 -5.76 -17.20 12.23
N THR A 112 -4.48 -17.35 12.54
CA THR A 112 -3.50 -18.00 11.66
C THR A 112 -2.94 -19.23 12.35
N LYS A 113 -2.92 -20.35 11.63
CA LYS A 113 -2.27 -21.59 12.01
C LYS A 113 -1.06 -21.82 11.10
N TYR A 114 0.13 -21.84 11.66
CA TYR A 114 1.35 -22.21 10.95
C TYR A 114 1.63 -23.70 11.15
N TRP A 115 1.86 -24.40 10.07
CA TRP A 115 2.16 -25.82 10.09
C TRP A 115 3.67 -26.08 10.26
N PRO A 116 4.12 -27.25 10.75
CA PRO A 116 5.53 -27.51 11.00
C PRO A 116 6.45 -27.45 9.76
N SER A 117 5.88 -27.59 8.56
CA SER A 117 6.56 -27.43 7.27
C SER A 117 6.86 -25.99 6.91
N ASP A 118 6.24 -24.99 7.59
CA ASP A 118 6.54 -23.58 7.35
C ASP A 118 7.96 -23.25 7.82
N SER A 119 8.81 -22.78 6.90
CA SER A 119 10.22 -22.47 7.20
C SER A 119 10.39 -21.29 8.16
N ASN A 120 9.37 -20.46 8.33
CA ASN A 120 9.40 -19.35 9.26
C ASN A 120 9.18 -19.79 10.71
N TYR A 121 8.65 -20.99 10.92
CA TYR A 121 8.37 -21.55 12.25
C TYR A 121 8.81 -23.01 12.33
N SER A 122 9.80 -23.28 13.17
CA SER A 122 10.30 -24.65 13.42
C SER A 122 9.31 -25.54 14.22
N THR A 123 8.27 -24.94 14.79
CA THR A 123 7.22 -25.59 15.55
C THR A 123 5.87 -25.01 15.17
N GLU A 124 4.84 -25.83 15.28
CA GLU A 124 3.47 -25.39 15.04
C GLU A 124 3.11 -24.21 15.94
N LYS A 125 2.74 -23.11 15.32
CA LYS A 125 2.33 -21.87 15.99
C LYS A 125 0.93 -21.49 15.55
N SER A 126 0.14 -20.96 16.48
CA SER A 126 -1.15 -20.33 16.17
C SER A 126 -1.09 -18.88 16.66
N ASP A 127 -1.68 -17.99 15.89
CA ASP A 127 -1.78 -16.57 16.19
C ASP A 127 -3.22 -16.10 16.03
N LEU A 128 -3.63 -15.17 16.89
CA LEU A 128 -4.94 -14.52 16.78
C LEU A 128 -4.71 -13.02 16.87
N GLU A 129 -5.13 -12.31 15.86
CA GLU A 129 -5.00 -10.87 15.80
C GLU A 129 -6.30 -10.19 15.39
N VAL A 130 -6.45 -8.95 15.82
CA VAL A 130 -7.48 -8.05 15.31
C VAL A 130 -6.91 -7.47 14.01
N GLU A 131 -7.49 -7.79 12.86
CA GLU A 131 -7.06 -7.23 11.58
C GLU A 131 -7.54 -5.79 11.47
N GLN A 132 -8.84 -5.56 11.61
CA GLN A 132 -9.44 -4.23 11.68
C GLN A 132 -10.41 -4.14 12.87
N ALA A 133 -10.52 -2.97 13.48
CA ALA A 133 -11.53 -2.67 14.50
C ALA A 133 -11.67 -1.16 14.62
N PHE A 134 -12.73 -0.57 14.07
CA PHE A 134 -12.91 0.87 14.14
C PHE A 134 -14.38 1.29 14.23
N LEU A 135 -14.56 2.51 14.71
CA LEU A 135 -15.82 3.25 14.64
C LEU A 135 -15.58 4.53 13.84
N GLN A 136 -16.51 4.83 12.95
CA GLN A 136 -16.53 6.06 12.16
C GLN A 136 -17.85 6.79 12.39
N PHE A 137 -17.77 8.09 12.58
CA PHE A 137 -18.91 8.98 12.76
C PHE A 137 -18.85 10.12 11.76
N SER A 138 -19.97 10.41 11.12
CA SER A 138 -20.11 11.50 10.14
C SER A 138 -21.11 12.53 10.68
N PHE A 139 -20.71 13.81 10.70
CA PHE A 139 -21.48 14.93 11.20
C PHE A 139 -21.36 16.09 10.20
N ASP A 140 -22.43 16.43 9.48
CA ASP A 140 -22.41 17.45 8.42
C ASP A 140 -21.20 17.26 7.50
N ASP A 141 -20.24 18.18 7.53
CA ASP A 141 -19.00 18.17 6.72
C ASP A 141 -17.84 17.42 7.42
N TRP A 142 -18.03 16.77 8.56
CA TRP A 142 -16.98 16.10 9.30
C TRP A 142 -17.14 14.59 9.30
N SER A 143 -16.02 13.88 9.17
CA SER A 143 -15.90 12.46 9.47
C SER A 143 -14.80 12.24 10.48
N THR A 144 -15.07 11.46 11.52
CA THR A 144 -14.07 11.04 12.51
C THR A 144 -14.01 9.54 12.57
N LYS A 145 -12.80 8.98 12.62
CA LYS A 145 -12.59 7.53 12.68
C LYS A 145 -11.61 7.21 13.79
N ILE A 146 -11.95 6.24 14.65
CA ILE A 146 -11.10 5.78 15.77
C ILE A 146 -11.04 4.27 15.78
N GLY A 147 -9.83 3.73 15.90
CA GLY A 147 -9.63 2.28 15.98
C GLY A 147 -8.41 1.81 15.23
N LYS A 148 -8.43 0.53 14.88
CA LYS A 148 -7.37 -0.13 14.09
C LYS A 148 -7.80 -0.21 12.62
N TYR A 149 -7.10 0.51 11.75
CA TYR A 149 -7.36 0.56 10.30
C TYR A 149 -6.12 1.07 9.55
N THR A 150 -6.19 1.10 8.23
CA THR A 150 -5.14 1.68 7.36
C THR A 150 -5.51 3.09 6.93
N ILE A 151 -4.50 3.95 6.73
CA ILE A 151 -4.64 5.31 6.18
C ILE A 151 -3.85 5.37 4.88
N GLY A 152 -4.53 5.60 3.75
CA GLY A 152 -3.87 5.87 2.47
C GLY A 152 -3.31 7.29 2.42
N TRP A 153 -2.03 7.42 2.13
CA TRP A 153 -1.33 8.68 1.87
C TRP A 153 -0.55 8.58 0.57
N GLY A 154 -0.52 9.67 -0.20
CA GLY A 154 0.10 9.68 -1.52
C GLY A 154 -0.79 9.12 -2.63
N GLU A 155 -0.34 9.27 -3.85
CA GLU A 155 -1.02 8.81 -5.06
C GLU A 155 -0.49 7.45 -5.54
N LEU A 156 0.69 7.07 -5.05
CA LEU A 156 1.38 5.83 -5.39
C LEU A 156 1.54 4.97 -4.15
N GLU A 157 1.03 3.76 -4.21
CA GLU A 157 1.18 2.76 -3.16
C GLU A 157 2.66 2.39 -2.97
N GLY A 158 3.13 2.43 -1.73
CA GLY A 158 4.54 2.22 -1.40
C GLY A 158 5.50 3.32 -1.89
N GLY A 159 4.97 4.46 -2.31
CA GLY A 159 5.70 5.59 -2.87
C GLY A 159 6.34 6.53 -1.84
N ALA A 160 6.73 7.71 -2.31
CA ALA A 160 7.44 8.71 -1.51
C ALA A 160 6.65 9.22 -0.31
N ILE A 161 5.32 9.25 -0.42
CA ILE A 161 4.40 9.77 0.59
C ILE A 161 3.63 8.66 1.30
N ASP A 162 3.40 7.50 0.67
CA ASP A 162 2.71 6.36 1.27
C ASP A 162 3.60 5.65 2.29
N VAL A 163 3.73 6.25 3.45
CA VAL A 163 4.68 5.86 4.51
C VAL A 163 4.02 5.83 5.90
N VAL A 164 2.67 5.88 5.97
CA VAL A 164 1.94 5.88 7.24
C VAL A 164 1.72 4.46 7.75
N ASN A 165 1.40 3.52 6.84
CA ASN A 165 1.20 2.13 7.23
C ASN A 165 2.42 1.29 6.83
N PRO A 166 2.98 0.48 7.75
CA PRO A 166 4.00 -0.48 7.37
C PRO A 166 3.40 -1.61 6.52
N SER A 167 4.20 -2.17 5.61
CA SER A 167 3.84 -3.35 4.84
C SER A 167 4.29 -4.65 5.53
N GLY A 168 3.76 -5.78 5.09
CA GLY A 168 4.18 -7.11 5.56
C GLY A 168 5.62 -7.48 5.18
N GLY A 169 6.21 -6.80 4.21
CA GLY A 169 7.59 -6.99 3.76
C GLY A 169 7.72 -7.08 2.24
N LEU A 170 8.90 -7.40 1.77
CA LEU A 170 9.22 -7.45 0.33
C LEU A 170 8.33 -8.44 -0.47
N THR A 171 7.93 -9.54 0.16
CA THR A 171 7.11 -10.60 -0.45
C THR A 171 5.64 -10.54 -0.06
N ASP A 172 5.26 -9.60 0.80
CA ASP A 172 3.90 -9.36 1.26
C ASP A 172 3.68 -7.84 1.31
N PRO A 173 3.22 -7.23 0.22
CA PRO A 173 3.02 -5.78 0.16
C PRO A 173 1.79 -5.30 0.92
N SER A 174 0.98 -6.19 1.50
CA SER A 174 -0.22 -5.81 2.24
C SER A 174 0.10 -4.83 3.36
N MET A 175 -0.69 -3.78 3.47
CA MET A 175 -0.55 -2.77 4.52
C MET A 175 -0.99 -3.34 5.87
N ILE A 176 -0.20 -3.09 6.91
CA ILE A 176 -0.52 -3.50 8.28
C ILE A 176 -1.36 -2.41 8.96
N PRO A 177 -2.62 -2.70 9.34
CA PRO A 177 -3.48 -1.75 10.04
C PRO A 177 -2.88 -1.36 11.39
N GLN A 178 -3.06 -0.10 11.77
CA GLN A 178 -2.57 0.47 13.02
C GLN A 178 -3.68 1.20 13.79
N TRP A 179 -3.44 1.51 15.07
CA TRP A 179 -4.38 2.23 15.90
C TRP A 179 -4.30 3.73 15.64
N PHE A 180 -5.33 4.30 15.03
CA PHE A 180 -5.44 5.72 14.73
C PHE A 180 -6.66 6.38 15.37
N LEU A 181 -6.50 7.67 15.59
CA LEU A 181 -7.59 8.63 15.66
C LEU A 181 -7.45 9.55 14.45
N SER A 182 -8.46 9.65 13.61
CA SER A 182 -8.45 10.58 12.46
C SER A 182 -9.72 11.41 12.40
N ALA A 183 -9.61 12.59 11.78
CA ALA A 183 -10.72 13.46 11.50
C ALA A 183 -10.51 14.11 10.14
N THR A 184 -11.57 14.15 9.33
CA THR A 184 -11.57 14.79 8.01
C THR A 184 -12.71 15.80 7.95
N ARG A 185 -12.42 16.99 7.48
CA ARG A 185 -13.40 17.99 7.12
C ARG A 185 -13.48 18.11 5.61
N TYR A 186 -14.69 18.03 5.09
CA TYR A 186 -14.97 18.16 3.67
C TYR A 186 -15.44 19.60 3.35
N PHE A 187 -15.02 20.09 2.21
CA PHE A 187 -15.45 21.34 1.59
C PHE A 187 -15.91 21.03 0.16
N ASP A 188 -16.48 21.97 -0.56
CA ASP A 188 -17.04 21.74 -1.89
C ASP A 188 -16.09 21.04 -2.88
N HIS A 189 -14.81 21.44 -2.89
CA HIS A 189 -13.78 20.91 -3.80
C HIS A 189 -12.47 20.54 -3.08
N SER A 190 -12.49 20.44 -1.77
CA SER A 190 -11.29 20.12 -1.00
C SER A 190 -11.64 19.40 0.30
N ASP A 191 -10.62 18.76 0.88
CA ASP A 191 -10.71 18.15 2.20
C ASP A 191 -9.49 18.48 3.05
N LEU A 192 -9.67 18.44 4.36
CA LEU A 192 -8.60 18.59 5.33
C LEU A 192 -8.66 17.43 6.32
N SER A 193 -7.65 16.58 6.30
CA SER A 193 -7.57 15.38 7.13
C SER A 193 -6.44 15.47 8.13
N PHE A 194 -6.65 14.93 9.32
CA PHE A 194 -5.65 14.79 10.38
C PHE A 194 -5.67 13.35 10.89
N PHE A 195 -4.51 12.85 11.29
CA PHE A 195 -4.44 11.61 12.06
C PHE A 195 -3.43 11.71 13.20
N TYR A 196 -3.62 10.84 14.21
CA TYR A 196 -2.74 10.67 15.35
C TYR A 196 -2.64 9.19 15.71
N ASN A 197 -1.41 8.72 15.98
CA ASN A 197 -1.08 7.36 16.36
C ASN A 197 -0.09 7.39 17.52
N THR A 198 -0.45 6.78 18.66
CA THR A 198 0.37 6.74 19.88
C THR A 198 1.35 5.57 19.92
N ASN A 199 1.20 4.58 19.02
CA ASN A 199 1.99 3.36 19.03
C ASN A 199 2.23 2.87 17.60
N PRO A 200 2.95 3.65 16.78
CA PRO A 200 3.27 3.27 15.42
C PRO A 200 4.06 1.96 15.40
N LYS A 201 3.66 1.10 14.50
CA LYS A 201 4.34 -0.17 14.25
C LYS A 201 5.33 0.00 13.11
N VAL A 202 6.34 -0.83 13.10
CA VAL A 202 7.26 -1.00 11.98
C VAL A 202 7.02 -2.35 11.34
N SER A 203 7.41 -2.49 10.07
CA SER A 203 7.31 -3.75 9.33
C SER A 203 7.93 -4.90 10.13
N LYS A 204 7.31 -6.05 10.07
CA LYS A 204 7.75 -7.25 10.79
C LYS A 204 9.07 -7.80 10.20
N SER A 205 10.19 -7.15 10.45
CA SER A 205 11.48 -7.81 10.29
C SER A 205 11.68 -8.76 11.48
N SER A 206 11.41 -10.04 11.27
CA SER A 206 11.23 -11.05 12.31
C SER A 206 12.48 -11.44 13.10
N LEU A 207 13.64 -10.93 12.76
CA LEU A 207 14.92 -11.40 13.32
C LEU A 207 15.57 -10.41 14.31
N LEU A 208 15.05 -9.20 14.49
CA LEU A 208 15.75 -8.15 15.20
C LEU A 208 14.91 -7.55 16.33
N ILE A 209 15.52 -7.40 17.51
CA ILE A 209 14.89 -6.75 18.66
C ILE A 209 14.88 -5.25 18.41
N LEU A 210 13.69 -4.69 18.24
CA LEU A 210 13.50 -3.25 18.13
C LEU A 210 13.79 -2.58 19.47
N LYS A 211 14.79 -1.70 19.50
CA LYS A 211 15.06 -0.83 20.64
C LYS A 211 14.37 0.51 20.44
N ASN A 212 13.06 0.54 20.64
CA ASN A 212 12.30 1.78 20.51
C ASN A 212 12.09 2.51 21.83
N GLY A 213 12.14 3.85 21.73
CA GLY A 213 11.32 4.69 22.61
C GLY A 213 9.86 4.65 22.13
N THR A 214 8.94 5.06 22.98
CA THR A 214 7.55 5.37 22.57
C THR A 214 7.56 6.70 21.84
N TYR A 215 7.23 6.68 20.57
CA TYR A 215 7.11 7.88 19.74
C TYR A 215 5.67 7.98 19.24
N ASP A 216 5.15 9.19 19.20
CA ASP A 216 3.87 9.48 18.58
C ASP A 216 4.07 9.83 17.10
N GLU A 217 3.11 9.46 16.30
CA GLU A 217 3.03 9.78 14.89
C GLU A 217 1.77 10.61 14.63
N PHE A 218 1.89 11.65 13.82
CA PHE A 218 0.75 12.48 13.44
C PHE A 218 0.98 13.12 12.08
N GLY A 219 -0.12 13.39 11.40
CA GLY A 219 -0.07 14.03 10.10
C GLY A 219 -1.32 14.78 9.72
N MET A 220 -1.17 15.58 8.67
CA MET A 220 -2.20 16.40 8.07
C MET A 220 -2.11 16.29 6.55
N ARG A 221 -3.25 16.13 5.89
CA ARG A 221 -3.40 16.18 4.43
C ARG A 221 -4.42 17.27 4.09
N TYR A 222 -4.10 18.12 3.11
CA TYR A 222 -5.04 19.02 2.48
C TYR A 222 -5.18 18.64 1.02
N GLY A 223 -6.33 18.08 0.65
CA GLY A 223 -6.67 17.64 -0.70
C GLY A 223 -7.51 18.68 -1.44
N ILE A 224 -7.28 18.76 -2.74
CA ILE A 224 -8.07 19.58 -3.68
C ILE A 224 -8.40 18.69 -4.87
N SER A 225 -9.69 18.59 -5.18
CA SER A 225 -10.19 17.86 -6.35
C SER A 225 -10.73 18.85 -7.37
N SER A 226 -10.33 18.68 -8.61
CA SER A 226 -10.85 19.41 -9.75
C SER A 226 -11.14 18.43 -10.88
N GLU A 227 -11.80 18.86 -11.93
CA GLU A 227 -12.16 18.03 -13.07
C GLU A 227 -10.93 17.30 -13.64
N GLY A 228 -10.93 15.97 -13.54
CA GLY A 228 -9.86 15.09 -14.00
C GLY A 228 -8.52 15.17 -13.26
N SER A 229 -8.46 15.86 -12.11
CA SER A 229 -7.20 16.04 -11.37
C SER A 229 -7.42 16.16 -9.88
N ASP A 230 -6.65 15.41 -9.09
CA ASP A 230 -6.57 15.53 -7.64
C ASP A 230 -5.15 15.91 -7.22
N MET A 231 -5.05 16.80 -6.24
CA MET A 231 -3.78 17.24 -5.68
C MET A 231 -3.87 17.25 -4.16
N ALA A 232 -2.76 16.97 -3.47
CA ALA A 232 -2.74 17.04 -2.03
C ALA A 232 -1.39 17.51 -1.48
N LEU A 233 -1.44 18.25 -0.38
CA LEU A 233 -0.29 18.63 0.43
C LEU A 233 -0.28 17.80 1.71
N TYR A 234 0.89 17.32 2.11
CA TYR A 234 1.10 16.45 3.24
C TYR A 234 2.12 17.03 4.21
N LEU A 235 1.80 17.02 5.48
CA LEU A 235 2.69 17.42 6.56
C LEU A 235 2.60 16.39 7.68
N GLY A 236 3.74 15.93 8.21
CA GLY A 236 3.68 14.96 9.30
C GLY A 236 5.00 14.81 10.07
N GLN A 237 4.87 14.28 11.28
CA GLN A 237 5.93 13.64 12.01
C GLN A 237 5.63 12.14 12.01
N LEU A 238 6.45 11.37 11.32
CA LEU A 238 6.21 9.97 11.04
C LEU A 238 7.34 9.11 11.59
N VAL A 239 7.03 7.87 11.93
CA VAL A 239 8.01 6.85 12.29
C VAL A 239 8.30 6.01 11.03
N PRO A 240 9.56 5.69 10.70
CA PRO A 240 9.85 4.88 9.52
C PRO A 240 9.13 3.53 9.57
N ASN A 241 8.48 3.15 8.49
CA ASN A 241 7.86 1.83 8.34
C ASN A 241 8.89 0.71 8.47
N ASP A 242 10.08 0.91 7.91
CA ASP A 242 11.19 -0.02 8.04
C ASP A 242 12.17 0.46 9.12
N ALA A 243 12.36 -0.38 10.11
CA ALA A 243 13.33 -0.11 11.15
C ALA A 243 14.76 -0.26 10.61
N LEU A 244 15.63 0.68 10.97
CA LEU A 244 17.01 0.69 10.51
C LEU A 244 17.94 0.04 11.53
N ILE A 245 18.75 -0.92 11.08
CA ILE A 245 19.82 -1.52 11.90
C ILE A 245 20.93 -0.49 12.07
N ASN A 246 21.24 -0.14 13.30
CA ASN A 246 22.44 0.63 13.63
C ASN A 246 23.67 -0.29 13.57
N LEU A 247 24.49 -0.12 12.56
CA LEU A 247 25.68 -0.94 12.34
C LEU A 247 26.77 -0.78 13.42
N THR A 248 26.65 0.19 14.33
CA THR A 248 27.60 0.43 15.41
C THR A 248 27.32 -0.45 16.63
N ASP A 249 26.04 -0.65 16.98
CA ASP A 249 25.62 -1.43 18.16
C ASP A 249 24.78 -2.67 17.83
N GLY A 250 24.45 -2.87 16.56
CA GLY A 250 23.66 -4.00 16.09
C GLY A 250 22.17 -3.93 16.49
N MET A 251 21.72 -2.80 17.06
CA MET A 251 20.33 -2.61 17.48
C MET A 251 19.51 -2.03 16.36
N VAL A 252 18.21 -2.25 16.43
CA VAL A 252 17.22 -1.73 15.46
C VAL A 252 16.54 -0.51 16.01
N TYR A 253 16.48 0.56 15.22
CA TYR A 253 15.88 1.83 15.60
C TYR A 253 14.83 2.26 14.58
N ALA A 254 13.76 2.88 15.05
CA ALA A 254 12.77 3.59 14.25
C ALA A 254 12.46 4.93 14.93
N THR A 255 13.24 5.96 14.66
CA THR A 255 13.04 7.31 15.25
C THR A 255 12.27 8.21 14.29
N PRO A 256 11.43 9.10 14.82
CA PRO A 256 10.62 9.98 14.01
C PRO A 256 11.44 10.90 13.10
N TYR A 257 10.90 11.16 11.93
CA TYR A 257 11.33 12.15 10.98
C TYR A 257 10.17 13.09 10.62
N GLN A 258 10.46 14.22 10.00
CA GLN A 258 9.44 15.16 9.52
C GLN A 258 9.28 15.00 8.01
N LEU A 259 8.03 15.01 7.54
CA LEU A 259 7.66 14.92 6.14
C LEU A 259 6.92 16.19 5.70
N ILE A 260 7.31 16.72 4.54
CA ILE A 260 6.55 17.68 3.76
C ILE A 260 6.42 17.08 2.37
N GLY A 261 5.20 16.83 1.92
CA GLY A 261 4.92 16.16 0.65
C GLY A 261 3.90 16.89 -0.20
N PHE A 262 3.93 16.57 -1.48
CA PHE A 262 2.93 16.94 -2.47
C PHE A 262 2.66 15.75 -3.36
N GLY A 263 1.39 15.39 -3.52
CA GLY A 263 0.91 14.35 -4.42
C GLY A 263 -0.05 14.93 -5.45
N MET A 264 -0.08 14.34 -6.62
CA MET A 264 -0.97 14.70 -7.70
C MET A 264 -1.30 13.47 -8.54
N ASN A 265 -2.57 13.32 -8.89
CA ASN A 265 -2.98 12.50 -10.01
C ASN A 265 -3.73 13.34 -11.05
N LYS A 266 -3.61 12.96 -12.31
CA LYS A 266 -4.31 13.60 -13.42
C LYS A 266 -4.71 12.56 -14.44
N ALA A 267 -6.00 12.50 -14.72
CA ALA A 267 -6.54 11.68 -15.78
C ALA A 267 -6.33 12.36 -17.14
N PHE A 268 -5.91 11.57 -18.11
CA PHE A 268 -5.89 11.87 -19.54
C PHE A 268 -6.73 10.79 -20.22
N ASP A 269 -7.09 10.97 -21.47
CA ASP A 269 -8.00 10.04 -22.17
C ASP A 269 -7.62 8.57 -22.03
N ASP A 270 -6.33 8.26 -22.22
CA ASP A 270 -5.83 6.89 -22.29
C ASP A 270 -5.01 6.48 -21.05
N PHE A 271 -4.72 7.39 -20.11
CA PHE A 271 -3.88 7.08 -18.95
C PHE A 271 -4.09 8.00 -17.76
N LEU A 272 -3.75 7.52 -16.58
CA LEU A 272 -3.66 8.29 -15.35
C LEU A 272 -2.19 8.55 -15.01
N LEU A 273 -1.82 9.83 -14.92
CA LEU A 273 -0.52 10.25 -14.40
C LEU A 273 -0.59 10.40 -12.89
N LYS A 274 0.33 9.75 -12.17
CA LYS A 274 0.48 9.87 -10.72
C LYS A 274 1.87 10.41 -10.40
N PHE A 275 1.95 11.34 -9.47
CA PHE A 275 3.20 11.95 -9.05
C PHE A 275 3.19 12.24 -7.55
N ASP A 276 4.24 11.80 -6.85
CA ASP A 276 4.48 12.11 -5.45
C ASP A 276 5.88 12.68 -5.27
N ILE A 277 6.03 13.65 -4.37
CA ILE A 277 7.33 14.17 -3.95
C ILE A 277 7.30 14.52 -2.46
N ALA A 278 8.33 14.12 -1.72
CA ALA A 278 8.44 14.34 -0.29
C ALA A 278 9.84 14.75 0.15
N LEU A 279 9.91 15.83 0.92
CA LEU A 279 11.10 16.19 1.68
C LEU A 279 10.98 15.57 3.07
N LYS A 280 11.91 14.67 3.40
CA LYS A 280 11.99 13.97 4.69
C LYS A 280 13.20 14.47 5.47
N ASN A 281 12.96 15.15 6.59
CA ASN A 281 14.02 15.71 7.42
C ASN A 281 14.32 14.80 8.61
N ASN A 282 15.59 14.71 9.00
CA ASN A 282 16.06 13.91 10.14
C ASN A 282 15.84 12.38 9.96
N VAL A 283 15.86 11.87 8.74
CA VAL A 283 15.82 10.42 8.48
C VAL A 283 17.09 9.77 9.04
N GLN A 284 16.94 8.68 9.77
CA GLN A 284 18.09 7.94 10.29
C GLN A 284 18.88 7.27 9.16
N HIS A 285 20.21 7.27 9.30
CA HIS A 285 21.11 6.65 8.34
C HIS A 285 22.39 6.18 9.02
N ASN A 286 23.02 5.11 8.48
CA ASN A 286 24.32 4.66 8.94
C ASN A 286 25.45 5.41 8.25
N ARG A 287 26.49 5.73 9.01
CA ARG A 287 27.78 6.17 8.56
C ARG A 287 28.86 5.35 9.24
N THR A 288 30.05 5.23 8.66
CA THR A 288 31.15 4.47 9.27
C THR A 288 31.38 4.88 10.73
N GLY A 289 31.07 3.97 11.67
CA GLY A 289 31.22 4.15 13.11
C GLY A 289 30.21 5.13 13.76
N GLN A 290 29.17 5.56 13.05
CA GLN A 290 28.18 6.51 13.55
C GLN A 290 26.78 6.19 13.02
N PHE A 291 25.77 6.54 13.84
CA PHE A 291 24.36 6.55 13.44
C PHE A 291 23.89 8.02 13.42
N ILE A 292 23.52 8.52 12.26
CA ILE A 292 23.32 9.94 12.00
C ILE A 292 21.90 10.22 11.49
N LYS A 293 21.54 11.50 11.43
CA LYS A 293 20.31 11.97 10.79
C LYS A 293 20.68 12.75 9.53
N VAL A 294 19.94 12.48 8.45
CA VAL A 294 20.13 13.11 7.13
C VAL A 294 18.81 13.60 6.58
N ASP A 295 18.87 14.57 5.69
CA ASP A 295 17.70 15.01 4.94
C ASP A 295 17.66 14.29 3.60
N ARG A 296 16.44 13.85 3.19
CA ARG A 296 16.22 13.06 1.99
C ARG A 296 15.06 13.63 1.18
N LEU A 297 15.24 13.68 -0.12
CA LEU A 297 14.19 13.98 -1.09
C LEU A 297 13.78 12.68 -1.78
N ASP A 298 12.53 12.31 -1.64
CA ASP A 298 11.93 11.16 -2.31
C ASP A 298 10.95 11.68 -3.36
N TRP A 299 10.88 11.01 -4.51
CA TRP A 299 9.87 11.31 -5.52
C TRP A 299 9.53 10.08 -6.35
N ASP A 300 8.30 10.02 -6.83
CA ASP A 300 7.76 8.96 -7.66
C ASP A 300 6.97 9.55 -8.81
N LEU A 301 7.00 8.84 -9.93
CA LEU A 301 6.22 9.13 -11.12
C LEU A 301 5.67 7.82 -11.66
N ALA A 302 4.38 7.76 -11.94
CA ALA A 302 3.79 6.59 -12.58
C ALA A 302 2.78 6.95 -13.66
N PHE A 303 2.68 6.05 -14.63
CA PHE A 303 1.68 6.03 -15.67
C PHE A 303 0.86 4.77 -15.51
N ASP A 304 -0.44 4.93 -15.27
CA ASP A 304 -1.41 3.85 -15.20
C ASP A 304 -2.26 3.93 -16.48
N ILE A 305 -2.13 2.93 -17.34
CA ILE A 305 -2.74 2.89 -18.68
C ILE A 305 -3.72 1.73 -18.68
N GLN A 306 -4.98 2.03 -18.93
CA GLN A 306 -6.02 1.01 -19.06
C GLN A 306 -6.51 0.96 -20.52
N ASN A 307 -6.52 -0.23 -21.09
CA ASN A 307 -7.06 -0.49 -22.41
C ASN A 307 -7.90 -1.76 -22.35
N ASP A 308 -9.20 -1.61 -22.41
CA ASP A 308 -10.19 -2.65 -22.10
C ASP A 308 -9.90 -3.27 -20.71
N ASP A 309 -9.72 -4.59 -20.65
CA ASP A 309 -9.43 -5.33 -19.41
C ASP A 309 -7.94 -5.30 -19.03
N ARG A 310 -7.08 -4.79 -19.93
CA ARG A 310 -5.63 -4.76 -19.71
C ARG A 310 -5.19 -3.49 -19.04
N GLN A 311 -4.50 -3.65 -17.91
CA GLN A 311 -3.88 -2.56 -17.18
C GLN A 311 -2.36 -2.65 -17.25
N TRP A 312 -1.72 -1.53 -17.54
CA TRP A 312 -0.27 -1.35 -17.49
C TRP A 312 0.08 -0.30 -16.44
N LEU A 313 1.01 -0.62 -15.56
CA LEU A 313 1.59 0.35 -14.64
C LEU A 313 3.09 0.44 -14.88
N ILE A 314 3.58 1.64 -15.16
CA ILE A 314 5.01 1.92 -15.31
C ILE A 314 5.36 3.00 -14.29
N SER A 315 6.31 2.75 -13.40
CA SER A 315 6.71 3.73 -12.41
C SER A 315 8.22 3.85 -12.22
N ILE A 316 8.62 5.02 -11.75
CA ILE A 316 9.99 5.35 -11.35
C ILE A 316 9.92 5.93 -9.95
N ASN A 317 10.72 5.38 -9.05
CA ASN A 317 10.89 5.87 -7.69
C ASN A 317 12.35 6.31 -7.47
N SER A 318 12.55 7.35 -6.69
CA SER A 318 13.89 7.87 -6.37
C SER A 318 13.97 8.36 -4.92
N GLN A 319 15.04 7.98 -4.24
CA GLN A 319 15.40 8.45 -2.92
C GLN A 319 16.77 9.13 -2.99
N TYR A 320 16.81 10.44 -2.76
CA TYR A 320 18.00 11.26 -2.91
C TYR A 320 18.46 11.84 -1.57
N LEU A 321 19.66 11.47 -1.10
CA LEU A 321 20.27 11.99 0.11
C LEU A 321 20.83 13.40 -0.15
N LEU A 322 20.31 14.42 0.55
CA LEU A 322 20.71 15.82 0.34
C LEU A 322 22.14 16.08 0.82
N ASP A 323 22.48 15.60 2.02
CA ASP A 323 23.79 15.77 2.66
C ASP A 323 24.62 14.49 2.58
N TYR A 324 24.83 13.97 1.37
CA TYR A 324 25.54 12.71 1.13
C TYR A 324 27.05 12.82 1.37
N ALA A 325 27.62 11.81 2.02
CA ALA A 325 29.06 11.57 2.14
C ALA A 325 29.43 10.13 1.71
N ASN A 326 30.63 9.95 1.19
CA ASN A 326 31.09 8.66 0.63
C ASN A 326 31.23 7.53 1.66
N ASP A 327 31.22 7.86 2.95
CA ASP A 327 31.31 6.93 4.07
C ASP A 327 29.93 6.52 4.64
N TYR A 328 28.84 6.85 3.93
CA TYR A 328 27.51 6.39 4.27
C TYR A 328 27.32 4.92 3.90
N LEU A 329 26.57 4.21 4.75
CA LEU A 329 26.35 2.77 4.65
C LEU A 329 24.86 2.43 4.65
N THR A 330 24.47 1.51 3.78
CA THR A 330 23.16 0.86 3.81
C THR A 330 23.33 -0.51 4.46
N PRO A 331 22.51 -0.88 5.47
CA PRO A 331 22.50 -2.24 6.00
C PRO A 331 22.04 -3.22 4.92
N SER A 332 22.76 -4.32 4.77
CA SER A 332 22.25 -5.48 4.03
C SER A 332 21.21 -6.23 4.87
N ILE A 333 20.48 -7.15 4.26
CA ILE A 333 19.56 -8.07 4.96
C ILE A 333 20.27 -8.83 6.08
N LEU A 334 21.56 -9.13 5.91
CA LEU A 334 22.39 -9.80 6.92
C LEU A 334 22.97 -8.86 7.99
N GLY A 335 22.62 -7.56 7.98
CA GLY A 335 23.12 -6.58 8.93
C GLY A 335 24.56 -6.12 8.67
N VAL A 336 25.15 -6.45 7.53
CA VAL A 336 26.47 -5.95 7.13
C VAL A 336 26.33 -4.65 6.38
N GLY A 337 27.16 -3.64 6.69
CA GLY A 337 27.16 -2.36 6.00
C GLY A 337 27.71 -2.45 4.58
N VAL A 338 26.96 -2.04 3.59
CA VAL A 338 27.41 -1.83 2.20
C VAL A 338 27.41 -0.34 1.87
N GLY A 339 28.26 0.12 0.95
CA GLY A 339 28.33 1.53 0.60
C GLY A 339 27.00 2.04 0.06
N ALA A 340 26.45 3.05 0.74
CA ALA A 340 25.25 3.74 0.27
C ALA A 340 25.55 4.59 -0.97
N LYS A 341 24.55 4.82 -1.80
CA LYS A 341 24.63 5.77 -2.92
C LYS A 341 23.80 7.01 -2.61
N ARG A 342 24.20 8.13 -3.20
CA ARG A 342 23.49 9.40 -3.03
C ARG A 342 22.05 9.34 -3.53
N ASN A 343 21.85 8.67 -4.65
CA ASN A 343 20.55 8.48 -5.27
C ASN A 343 20.25 6.98 -5.38
N ASN A 344 19.14 6.53 -4.84
CA ASN A 344 18.62 5.19 -5.01
C ASN A 344 17.39 5.26 -5.91
N MET A 345 17.49 4.67 -7.11
CA MET A 345 16.40 4.65 -8.09
C MET A 345 15.91 3.24 -8.29
N SER A 346 14.59 3.09 -8.36
CA SER A 346 13.94 1.86 -8.80
C SER A 346 12.94 2.15 -9.91
N TYR A 347 12.77 1.16 -10.76
CA TYR A 347 11.86 1.16 -11.89
C TYR A 347 10.95 -0.04 -11.76
N MET A 348 9.67 0.17 -11.96
CA MET A 348 8.67 -0.90 -11.95
C MET A 348 7.89 -0.87 -13.25
N ALA A 349 7.63 -2.05 -13.80
CA ALA A 349 6.69 -2.25 -14.87
C ALA A 349 5.80 -3.43 -14.52
N SER A 350 4.49 -3.27 -14.64
CA SER A 350 3.55 -4.36 -14.49
C SER A 350 2.49 -4.33 -15.57
N VAL A 351 1.94 -5.50 -15.86
CA VAL A 351 0.80 -5.70 -16.73
C VAL A 351 -0.12 -6.73 -16.11
N SER A 352 -1.40 -6.47 -16.14
CA SER A 352 -2.44 -7.42 -15.75
C SER A 352 -3.58 -7.39 -16.77
N ASP A 353 -4.28 -8.54 -16.88
CA ASP A 353 -5.40 -8.71 -17.82
C ASP A 353 -6.28 -9.87 -17.33
N SER A 354 -7.50 -9.95 -17.84
CA SER A 354 -8.33 -11.14 -17.77
C SER A 354 -8.27 -11.90 -19.10
N PHE A 355 -8.56 -13.20 -19.07
CA PHE A 355 -8.69 -13.98 -20.31
C PHE A 355 -10.08 -13.79 -20.95
N GLY A 356 -10.36 -12.58 -21.45
CA GLY A 356 -11.67 -12.19 -21.93
C GLY A 356 -12.71 -12.20 -20.80
N ASP A 357 -13.95 -12.62 -21.09
CA ASP A 357 -15.04 -12.75 -20.09
C ASP A 357 -14.85 -13.95 -19.15
N SER A 358 -13.62 -14.41 -18.94
CA SER A 358 -13.34 -15.58 -18.10
C SER A 358 -13.06 -15.21 -16.66
N ASP A 359 -13.30 -16.18 -15.77
CA ASP A 359 -12.99 -16.07 -14.33
C ASP A 359 -11.47 -16.12 -14.03
N TRP A 360 -10.64 -16.06 -15.05
CA TRP A 360 -9.19 -16.10 -14.94
C TRP A 360 -8.57 -14.71 -15.14
N LYS A 361 -7.70 -14.33 -14.20
CA LYS A 361 -6.90 -13.11 -14.27
C LYS A 361 -5.42 -13.47 -14.20
N TRP A 362 -4.59 -12.71 -14.85
CA TRP A 362 -3.14 -12.88 -14.77
C TRP A 362 -2.43 -11.55 -14.58
N GLY A 363 -1.26 -11.60 -13.99
CA GLY A 363 -0.41 -10.43 -13.79
C GLY A 363 1.07 -10.79 -13.93
N LEU A 364 1.84 -9.86 -14.48
CA LEU A 364 3.30 -9.90 -14.52
C LEU A 364 3.83 -8.60 -13.98
N SER A 365 4.85 -8.63 -13.14
CA SER A 365 5.53 -7.43 -12.70
C SER A 365 7.05 -7.63 -12.63
N ASN A 366 7.78 -6.53 -12.81
CA ASN A 366 9.22 -6.49 -12.67
C ASN A 366 9.64 -5.19 -11.98
N VAL A 367 10.48 -5.31 -10.95
CA VAL A 367 11.07 -4.19 -10.23
C VAL A 367 12.58 -4.27 -10.32
N ILE A 368 13.21 -3.20 -10.82
CA ILE A 368 14.68 -3.08 -10.92
C ILE A 368 15.13 -1.95 -10.01
N SER A 369 15.96 -2.27 -9.01
CA SER A 369 16.64 -1.27 -8.18
C SER A 369 18.07 -1.07 -8.66
N SER A 370 18.35 0.09 -9.26
CA SER A 370 19.65 0.39 -9.90
C SER A 370 20.83 0.44 -8.93
N ASN A 371 20.57 0.73 -7.65
CA ASN A 371 21.62 0.93 -6.65
C ASN A 371 21.84 -0.28 -5.76
N ASN A 372 20.80 -1.05 -5.55
CA ASN A 372 20.88 -2.30 -4.81
C ASN A 372 21.23 -3.47 -5.74
N ASP A 373 21.34 -3.19 -7.05
CA ASP A 373 21.57 -4.19 -8.08
C ASP A 373 20.62 -5.39 -7.89
N LEU A 374 19.32 -5.06 -7.69
CA LEU A 374 18.23 -6.01 -7.44
C LEU A 374 17.29 -6.01 -8.64
N ASN A 375 16.94 -7.20 -9.10
CA ASN A 375 15.87 -7.42 -10.06
C ASN A 375 14.88 -8.41 -9.47
N LEU A 376 13.64 -7.97 -9.22
CA LEU A 376 12.56 -8.79 -8.71
C LEU A 376 11.51 -8.94 -9.81
N SER A 377 11.21 -10.17 -10.18
CA SER A 377 10.15 -10.51 -11.15
C SER A 377 9.08 -11.31 -10.46
N SER A 378 7.80 -11.02 -10.74
CA SER A 378 6.69 -11.83 -10.26
C SER A 378 5.66 -12.08 -11.34
N ALA A 379 4.97 -13.20 -11.20
CA ALA A 379 3.84 -13.61 -12.04
C ALA A 379 2.72 -14.12 -11.14
N THR A 380 1.47 -13.79 -11.49
CA THR A 380 0.26 -14.25 -10.79
C THR A 380 -0.74 -14.81 -11.79
N LEU A 381 -1.49 -15.80 -11.33
CA LEU A 381 -2.62 -16.37 -12.05
C LEU A 381 -3.72 -16.62 -11.02
N ASP A 382 -4.83 -15.92 -11.14
CA ASP A 382 -5.97 -16.01 -10.25
C ASP A 382 -7.14 -16.62 -11.00
N TRP A 383 -7.88 -17.48 -10.32
CA TRP A 383 -9.06 -18.15 -10.83
C TRP A 383 -10.23 -18.02 -9.84
N ASP A 384 -11.25 -17.27 -10.21
CA ASP A 384 -12.51 -17.17 -9.51
C ASP A 384 -13.37 -18.40 -9.88
N ILE A 385 -13.27 -19.49 -9.08
CA ILE A 385 -13.95 -20.77 -9.35
C ILE A 385 -15.47 -20.58 -9.30
N ASN A 386 -15.93 -19.78 -8.37
CA ASN A 386 -17.30 -19.30 -8.22
C ASN A 386 -17.32 -18.15 -7.19
N ASP A 387 -18.50 -17.62 -6.85
CA ASP A 387 -18.69 -16.49 -5.93
C ASP A 387 -18.06 -16.69 -4.53
N GLN A 388 -17.75 -17.92 -4.15
CA GLN A 388 -17.23 -18.28 -2.82
C GLN A 388 -15.79 -18.77 -2.85
N TRP A 389 -15.32 -19.33 -3.95
CA TRP A 389 -14.02 -19.99 -4.06
C TRP A 389 -13.11 -19.31 -5.05
N GLN A 390 -11.92 -19.01 -4.61
CA GLN A 390 -10.83 -18.48 -5.44
C GLN A 390 -9.58 -19.35 -5.26
N ALA A 391 -8.83 -19.56 -6.34
CA ALA A 391 -7.51 -20.15 -6.32
C ALA A 391 -6.52 -19.19 -6.96
N SER A 392 -5.34 -19.06 -6.36
CA SER A 392 -4.25 -18.20 -6.86
C SER A 392 -2.94 -18.97 -6.92
N LEU A 393 -2.22 -18.82 -8.02
CA LEU A 393 -0.86 -19.32 -8.21
C LEU A 393 0.05 -18.12 -8.45
N SER A 394 1.10 -17.97 -7.65
CA SER A 394 2.08 -16.91 -7.87
C SER A 394 3.51 -17.43 -7.89
N GLY A 395 4.36 -16.78 -8.65
CA GLY A 395 5.79 -17.06 -8.73
C GLY A 395 6.60 -15.77 -8.51
N THR A 396 7.68 -15.85 -7.75
CA THR A 396 8.62 -14.75 -7.52
C THR A 396 10.03 -15.23 -7.78
N TYR A 397 10.79 -14.41 -8.51
CA TYR A 397 12.23 -14.60 -8.74
C TYR A 397 12.98 -13.33 -8.37
N ILE A 398 14.08 -13.47 -7.62
CA ILE A 398 14.96 -12.37 -7.23
C ILE A 398 16.37 -12.68 -7.74
N ASP A 399 16.94 -11.76 -8.51
CA ASP A 399 18.34 -11.71 -8.92
C ASP A 399 19.00 -10.52 -8.21
N ALA A 400 19.99 -10.78 -7.39
CA ALA A 400 20.67 -9.77 -6.60
C ALA A 400 22.20 -9.93 -6.68
N LYS A 401 22.91 -8.85 -6.96
CA LYS A 401 24.36 -8.90 -7.06
C LYS A 401 25.06 -9.09 -5.73
N ASP A 402 26.14 -9.83 -5.76
CA ASP A 402 27.10 -10.00 -4.65
C ASP A 402 27.54 -8.66 -4.04
N ASN A 403 27.75 -8.67 -2.72
CA ASN A 403 28.20 -7.51 -1.96
C ASN A 403 27.24 -6.29 -1.98
N ARG A 404 25.94 -6.52 -2.22
CA ARG A 404 24.87 -5.50 -2.14
C ARG A 404 23.90 -5.81 -1.01
N ALA A 405 22.97 -4.88 -0.77
CA ALA A 405 22.01 -4.98 0.34
C ALA A 405 21.18 -6.25 0.31
N PHE A 406 20.84 -6.76 -0.87
CA PHE A 406 20.01 -7.94 -1.09
C PHE A 406 20.76 -9.21 -1.53
N ALA A 407 22.10 -9.24 -1.43
CA ALA A 407 22.90 -10.39 -1.87
C ALA A 407 22.46 -11.74 -1.27
N ALA A 408 21.87 -11.75 -0.07
CA ALA A 408 21.34 -12.96 0.55
C ALA A 408 20.08 -13.51 -0.12
N LEU A 409 19.47 -12.75 -1.03
CA LEU A 409 18.30 -13.15 -1.81
C LEU A 409 18.66 -13.46 -3.27
N ASP A 410 19.93 -13.52 -3.60
CA ASP A 410 20.37 -13.92 -4.95
C ASP A 410 19.84 -15.31 -5.31
N ASP A 411 19.34 -15.46 -6.54
CA ASP A 411 18.68 -16.68 -7.02
C ASP A 411 17.48 -17.16 -6.17
N TYR A 412 16.89 -16.27 -5.35
CA TYR A 412 15.71 -16.63 -4.59
C TYR A 412 14.52 -16.89 -5.51
N GLN A 413 13.94 -18.08 -5.37
CA GLN A 413 12.77 -18.51 -6.11
C GLN A 413 11.68 -18.95 -5.14
N ARG A 414 10.46 -18.55 -5.43
CA ARG A 414 9.29 -18.96 -4.66
C ARG A 414 8.08 -19.14 -5.56
N VAL A 415 7.36 -20.22 -5.36
CA VAL A 415 6.05 -20.47 -5.94
C VAL A 415 5.05 -20.63 -4.81
N ASN A 416 3.95 -19.88 -4.87
CA ASN A 416 2.87 -19.98 -3.89
C ASN A 416 1.60 -20.48 -4.56
N LEU A 417 0.88 -21.33 -3.84
CA LEU A 417 -0.49 -21.72 -4.13
C LEU A 417 -1.38 -21.27 -2.97
N GLU A 418 -2.46 -20.59 -3.29
CA GLU A 418 -3.45 -20.14 -2.32
C GLU A 418 -4.84 -20.62 -2.76
N ILE A 419 -5.63 -21.11 -1.82
CA ILE A 419 -7.05 -21.40 -2.01
C ILE A 419 -7.82 -20.64 -0.95
N LYS A 420 -8.76 -19.80 -1.38
CA LYS A 420 -9.59 -18.96 -0.53
C LYS A 420 -11.05 -19.37 -0.66
N TYR A 421 -11.73 -19.46 0.47
CA TYR A 421 -13.17 -19.56 0.59
C TYR A 421 -13.71 -18.33 1.31
N GLN A 422 -14.77 -17.74 0.81
CA GLN A 422 -15.44 -16.59 1.42
C GLN A 422 -16.95 -16.83 1.41
N TYR A 423 -17.57 -16.65 2.59
CA TYR A 423 -19.02 -16.87 2.81
C TYR A 423 -19.76 -15.55 2.90
#